data_104072955edbbabefb8ded9df8bb79f1
#
_entry.id   104072955edbbabefb8ded9df8bb79f1
#
_cell.length_a   1.000
_cell.length_b   1.000
_cell.length_c   1.000
_cell.angle_alpha   90.00
_cell.angle_beta   90.00
_cell.angle_gamma   90.00
#
_symmetry.space_group_name_H-M   'P 1'
#
loop_
_entity.id
_entity.type
_entity.pdbx_description
1 polymer ?
#
loop_
_entity_poly.entity_id
_entity_poly.type
_entity_poly.pdbx_seq_one_letter_code
_entity_poly.pdbx_strand_id
1 'polypeptide(L)'
;AVVLIGEIGGSDEEEAAAWVKDHMKKPVVGFIGGRSAPKGKRMGHAGAIIMGNVGTPESKLRAFAEAGIPVADTIDEIVELVKKALG
;
A
#
# COMPACT_ATOMS: atom_id res chain seq x y z
N ALA A 1 9.02 0.94 -13.84
CA ALA A 1 8.19 0.54 -12.70
C ALA A 1 7.78 1.74 -11.84
N VAL A 2 6.68 1.61 -11.14
CA VAL A 2 6.19 2.63 -10.21
C VAL A 2 6.19 2.03 -8.81
N VAL A 3 6.66 2.78 -7.83
CA VAL A 3 6.59 2.40 -6.42
C VAL A 3 5.52 3.25 -5.75
N LEU A 4 4.50 2.59 -5.20
CA LEU A 4 3.41 3.25 -4.50
C LEU A 4 3.61 3.07 -3.00
N ILE A 5 3.99 4.14 -2.33
CA ILE A 5 4.22 4.13 -0.89
C ILE A 5 3.02 4.77 -0.20
N GLY A 6 2.38 3.99 0.65
CA GLY A 6 1.23 4.43 1.41
C GLY A 6 1.43 4.30 2.90
N GLU A 7 0.38 4.66 3.63
CA GLU A 7 0.36 4.55 5.08
C GLU A 7 -1.02 4.08 5.52
N ILE A 8 -1.15 3.69 6.78
CA ILE A 8 -2.46 3.37 7.36
C ILE A 8 -3.32 4.64 7.42
N GLY A 9 -4.63 4.47 7.48
CA GLY A 9 -5.57 5.57 7.53
C GLY A 9 -6.13 5.90 6.15
N GLY A 10 -7.38 6.33 6.11
CA GLY A 10 -8.05 6.71 4.88
C GLY A 10 -8.20 5.56 3.88
N SER A 11 -8.58 5.90 2.66
CA SER A 11 -8.80 4.94 1.57
C SER A 11 -8.12 5.31 0.27
N ASP A 12 -7.15 6.23 0.31
CA ASP A 12 -6.50 6.72 -0.91
C ASP A 12 -5.75 5.61 -1.64
N GLU A 13 -5.06 4.72 -0.90
CA GLU A 13 -4.32 3.63 -1.52
C GLU A 13 -5.24 2.61 -2.17
N GLU A 14 -6.40 2.34 -1.56
CA GLU A 14 -7.40 1.45 -2.14
C GLU A 14 -7.97 2.01 -3.44
N GLU A 15 -8.25 3.30 -3.46
CA GLU A 15 -8.72 3.98 -4.67
C GLU A 15 -7.65 3.99 -5.75
N ALA A 16 -6.40 4.25 -5.38
CA ALA A 16 -5.28 4.21 -6.32
C ALA A 16 -5.09 2.81 -6.91
N ALA A 17 -5.19 1.78 -6.09
CA ALA A 17 -5.05 0.39 -6.54
C ALA A 17 -6.14 0.02 -7.55
N ALA A 18 -7.37 0.45 -7.32
CA ALA A 18 -8.47 0.21 -8.26
C ALA A 18 -8.20 0.89 -9.60
N TRP A 19 -7.69 2.11 -9.57
CA TRP A 19 -7.34 2.84 -10.79
C TRP A 19 -6.21 2.15 -11.55
N VAL A 20 -5.18 1.71 -10.83
CA VAL A 20 -4.03 0.99 -11.41
C VAL A 20 -4.49 -0.26 -12.12
N LYS A 21 -5.37 -1.03 -11.50
CA LYS A 21 -5.90 -2.27 -12.07
C LYS A 21 -6.51 -2.05 -13.46
N ASP A 22 -7.24 -0.96 -13.62
CA ASP A 22 -7.99 -0.71 -14.84
C ASP A 22 -7.22 0.09 -15.90
N HIS A 23 -6.21 0.84 -15.51
CA HIS A 23 -5.59 1.85 -16.39
C HIS A 23 -4.09 1.69 -16.60
N MET A 24 -3.36 1.13 -15.64
CA MET A 24 -1.90 1.07 -15.75
C MET A 24 -1.40 -0.24 -16.35
N LYS A 25 -0.45 -0.11 -17.27
CA LYS A 25 0.25 -1.25 -17.87
C LYS A 25 1.64 -1.43 -17.30
N LYS A 26 2.21 -0.39 -16.69
CA LYS A 26 3.54 -0.46 -16.10
C LYS A 26 3.49 -1.24 -14.78
N PRO A 27 4.55 -1.99 -14.45
CA PRO A 27 4.60 -2.68 -13.17
C PRO A 27 4.53 -1.69 -12.00
N VAL A 28 3.75 -2.04 -10.99
CA VAL A 28 3.63 -1.26 -9.76
C VAL A 28 3.99 -2.14 -8.58
N VAL A 29 4.78 -1.60 -7.66
CA VAL A 29 5.17 -2.26 -6.41
C VAL A 29 4.67 -1.41 -5.26
N GLY A 30 4.07 -2.02 -4.24
CA GLY A 30 3.49 -1.30 -3.12
C GLY A 30 4.27 -1.48 -1.82
N PHE A 31 4.13 -0.51 -0.94
CA PHE A 31 4.61 -0.58 0.44
C PHE A 31 3.68 0.26 1.32
N ILE A 32 3.25 -0.31 2.44
CA ILE A 32 2.39 0.38 3.40
C ILE A 32 3.15 0.55 4.70
N GLY A 33 3.43 1.80 5.08
CA GLY A 33 4.03 2.13 6.37
C GLY A 33 3.02 2.03 7.50
N GLY A 34 3.49 1.71 8.70
CA GLY A 34 2.66 1.67 9.89
C GLY A 34 1.77 0.44 10.03
N ARG A 35 2.11 -0.67 9.37
CA ARG A 35 1.28 -1.89 9.38
C ARG A 35 1.07 -2.49 10.76
N SER A 36 1.98 -2.24 11.69
CA SER A 36 1.90 -2.72 13.07
C SER A 36 1.26 -1.72 14.03
N ALA A 37 0.78 -0.57 13.54
CA ALA A 37 0.22 0.47 14.38
C ALA A 37 -1.09 0.01 15.03
N PRO A 38 -1.28 0.29 16.35
CA PRO A 38 -2.56 0.01 17.00
C PRO A 38 -3.67 0.90 16.46
N LYS A 39 -4.89 0.39 16.45
CA LYS A 39 -6.06 1.19 16.06
C LYS A 39 -6.22 2.41 16.98
N GLY A 40 -6.59 3.52 16.38
CA GLY A 40 -6.90 4.75 17.10
C GLY A 40 -5.69 5.55 17.57
N LYS A 41 -4.46 5.09 17.29
CA LYS A 41 -3.25 5.79 17.70
C LYS A 41 -2.66 6.58 16.53
N ARG A 42 -2.33 7.84 16.78
CA ARG A 42 -1.59 8.64 15.80
C ARG A 42 -0.14 8.19 15.72
N MET A 43 0.38 8.13 14.52
CA MET A 43 1.75 7.64 14.26
C MET A 43 2.59 8.70 13.55
N GLY A 44 2.61 9.92 14.06
CA GLY A 44 3.41 11.03 13.53
C GLY A 44 2.70 11.88 12.48
N HIS A 45 1.73 11.34 11.76
CA HIS A 45 0.91 12.06 10.80
C HIS A 45 -0.56 11.94 11.22
N ALA A 46 -1.27 13.06 11.29
CA ALA A 46 -2.65 13.07 11.79
C ALA A 46 -3.60 12.21 10.96
N GLY A 47 -3.35 12.08 9.65
CA GLY A 47 -4.13 11.23 8.75
C GLY A 47 -3.77 9.75 8.83
N ALA A 48 -2.64 9.42 9.44
CA ALA A 48 -2.18 8.02 9.59
C ALA A 48 -2.80 7.42 10.85
N ILE A 49 -4.11 7.25 10.83
CA ILE A 49 -4.87 6.72 11.95
C ILE A 49 -5.95 5.76 11.43
N ILE A 50 -6.09 4.62 12.10
CA ILE A 50 -7.12 3.65 11.76
C ILE A 50 -8.38 3.98 12.55
N MET A 51 -9.47 4.27 11.83
CA MET A 51 -10.77 4.62 12.42
C MET A 51 -11.78 3.50 12.11
N GLY A 52 -12.08 2.67 13.11
CA GLY A 52 -12.95 1.52 12.92
C GLY A 52 -12.35 0.53 11.94
N ASN A 53 -13.05 0.29 10.82
CA ASN A 53 -12.57 -0.60 9.75
C ASN A 53 -11.96 0.17 8.58
N VAL A 54 -11.87 1.50 8.68
CA VAL A 54 -11.32 2.35 7.62
C VAL A 54 -9.83 2.56 7.84
N GLY A 55 -9.04 2.40 6.80
CA GLY A 55 -7.61 2.64 6.85
C GLY A 55 -6.80 1.50 7.44
N THR A 56 -7.37 0.30 7.57
CA THR A 56 -6.63 -0.87 8.09
C THR A 56 -5.59 -1.34 7.08
N PRO A 57 -4.45 -1.87 7.57
CA PRO A 57 -3.47 -2.47 6.66
C PRO A 57 -4.07 -3.60 5.82
N GLU A 58 -4.96 -4.40 6.41
CA GLU A 58 -5.59 -5.53 5.72
C GLU A 58 -6.41 -5.09 4.51
N SER A 59 -7.15 -3.99 4.65
CA SER A 59 -7.94 -3.43 3.54
C SER A 59 -7.04 -3.00 2.39
N LYS A 60 -5.94 -2.32 2.71
CA LYS A 60 -5.00 -1.84 1.70
C LYS A 60 -4.26 -2.97 1.00
N LEU A 61 -3.82 -3.97 1.77
CA LEU A 61 -3.14 -5.13 1.20
C LEU A 61 -4.06 -5.94 0.30
N ARG A 62 -5.34 -6.05 0.67
CA ARG A 62 -6.34 -6.73 -0.15
C ARG A 62 -6.54 -6.00 -1.49
N ALA A 63 -6.67 -4.67 -1.42
CA ALA A 63 -6.84 -3.87 -2.63
C ALA A 63 -5.64 -4.01 -3.58
N PHE A 64 -4.43 -4.02 -3.03
CA PHE A 64 -3.22 -4.22 -3.83
C PHE A 64 -3.18 -5.61 -4.46
N ALA A 65 -3.54 -6.64 -3.70
CA ALA A 65 -3.60 -8.01 -4.23
C ALA A 65 -4.59 -8.13 -5.38
N GLU A 66 -5.76 -7.53 -5.25
CA GLU A 66 -6.78 -7.54 -6.30
C GLU A 66 -6.32 -6.81 -7.56
N ALA A 67 -5.48 -5.80 -7.41
CA ALA A 67 -4.92 -5.05 -8.52
C ALA A 67 -3.65 -5.69 -9.11
N GLY A 68 -3.19 -6.81 -8.55
CA GLY A 68 -1.97 -7.45 -9.00
C GLY A 68 -0.70 -6.70 -8.62
N ILE A 69 -0.76 -5.88 -7.57
CA ILE A 69 0.37 -5.10 -7.08
C ILE A 69 1.08 -5.89 -5.97
N PRO A 70 2.32 -6.37 -6.20
CA PRO A 70 3.08 -7.02 -5.13
C PRO A 70 3.45 -5.98 -4.06
N VAL A 71 3.38 -6.38 -2.80
CA VAL A 71 3.64 -5.50 -1.66
C VAL A 71 4.88 -5.95 -0.91
N ALA A 72 5.81 -5.02 -0.68
CA ALA A 72 7.00 -5.28 0.11
C ALA A 72 6.66 -5.25 1.61
N ASP A 73 7.25 -6.16 2.38
CA ASP A 73 7.09 -6.17 3.83
C ASP A 73 8.08 -5.23 4.52
N THR A 74 9.21 -4.97 3.87
CA THR A 74 10.25 -4.09 4.38
C THR A 74 10.67 -3.13 3.26
N ILE A 75 11.37 -2.05 3.65
CA ILE A 75 11.88 -1.08 2.68
C ILE A 75 12.88 -1.75 1.74
N ASP A 76 13.74 -2.63 2.26
CA ASP A 76 14.72 -3.35 1.44
C ASP A 76 14.05 -4.24 0.39
N GLU A 77 12.91 -4.83 0.73
CA GLU A 77 12.18 -5.69 -0.20
C GLU A 77 11.59 -4.91 -1.37
N ILE A 78 11.35 -3.61 -1.23
CA ILE A 78 10.92 -2.77 -2.34
C ILE A 78 11.90 -2.90 -3.50
N VAL A 79 13.20 -2.83 -3.21
CA VAL A 79 14.24 -2.93 -4.22
C VAL A 79 14.18 -4.27 -4.94
N GLU A 80 14.01 -5.36 -4.20
CA GLU A 80 13.94 -6.70 -4.77
C GLU A 80 12.71 -6.86 -5.68
N LEU A 81 11.57 -6.34 -5.26
CA LEU A 81 10.35 -6.41 -6.07
C LEU A 81 10.46 -5.56 -7.34
N VAL A 82 11.10 -4.40 -7.26
CA VAL A 82 11.34 -3.56 -8.44
C VAL A 82 12.25 -4.28 -9.43
N LYS A 83 13.31 -4.91 -8.95
CA LYS A 83 14.22 -5.70 -9.82
C LYS A 83 13.46 -6.79 -10.55
N LYS A 84 12.60 -7.52 -9.85
CA LYS A 84 11.78 -8.57 -10.47
C LYS A 84 10.81 -7.99 -11.51
N ALA A 85 10.23 -6.84 -11.23
CA ALA A 85 9.28 -6.20 -12.13
C ALA A 85 9.95 -5.71 -13.42
N LEU A 86 11.20 -5.32 -13.34
CA LEU A 86 11.96 -4.85 -14.50
C LEU A 86 12.57 -5.99 -15.33
N GLY A 87 12.51 -7.18 -14.82
CA GLY A 87 13.09 -8.35 -15.48
C GLY A 87 14.51 -8.58 -15.07
#